data_bcf04675e9aef636b675e03c23992f5c
#
_entry.id   bcf04675e9aef636b675e03c23992f5c
#
_cell.length_a   1.000
_cell.length_b   1.000
_cell.length_c   1.000
_cell.angle_alpha   90.00
_cell.angle_beta   90.00
_cell.angle_gamma   90.00
#
_symmetry.space_group_name_H-M   'P 1'
#
loop_
_entity.id
_entity.type
_entity.pdbx_description
1 polymer ?
#
loop_
_entity_poly.entity_id
_entity_poly.type
_entity_poly.pdbx_seq_one_letter_code
_entity_poly.pdbx_strand_id
1 'polypeptide(L)'
;MIQINNLTKSFTSKTGKGFKKETLTVNAVNDVSFECKPGRIFSLLGPNGAGKTTTLRMIAGIINPTSGNAIVDNLDISKNNDEVKKRIGFLTGSTGLYERLNPDETLDFFGKLYKLPESKYTERKAYLFEKLGINDFRKKRVGQMSTGMKQKVSIARTLIHDPEVLIFDEPTSGLDVITADSIIALIRESKENNKTVIFSSHIMSEVDLLCDDLAIISKGSIIFNDSFSNFKKEMKADNLTQEFINRIKEA
;
A
#
# COMPACT_ATOMS: atom_id res chain seq x y z
N MET A 1 11.01 -8.82 -4.03
CA MET A 1 11.73 -8.21 -2.89
C MET A 1 11.74 -6.71 -3.02
N ILE A 2 11.60 -5.96 -1.90
CA ILE A 2 11.75 -4.50 -1.85
C ILE A 2 12.91 -4.17 -0.91
N GLN A 3 13.82 -3.30 -1.32
CA GLN A 3 14.90 -2.79 -0.48
C GLN A 3 14.88 -1.26 -0.49
N ILE A 4 14.83 -0.65 0.66
CA ILE A 4 14.76 0.79 0.87
C ILE A 4 16.04 1.23 1.58
N ASN A 5 16.76 2.19 0.99
CA ASN A 5 18.04 2.66 1.49
C ASN A 5 18.02 4.17 1.65
N ASN A 6 18.04 4.64 2.90
CA ASN A 6 18.14 6.05 3.33
C ASN A 6 17.15 6.96 2.59
N LEU A 7 15.92 6.48 2.41
CA LEU A 7 14.89 7.16 1.62
C LEU A 7 14.41 8.42 2.35
N THR A 8 14.50 9.56 1.66
CA THR A 8 14.11 10.86 2.21
C THR A 8 13.20 11.60 1.25
N LYS A 9 12.19 12.28 1.77
CA LYS A 9 11.31 13.16 1.01
C LYS A 9 11.02 14.46 1.73
N SER A 10 11.43 15.56 1.12
CA SER A 10 11.08 16.93 1.53
C SER A 10 10.13 17.54 0.52
N PHE A 11 9.11 18.22 1.03
CA PHE A 11 8.20 19.05 0.23
C PHE A 11 8.45 20.51 0.58
N THR A 12 8.58 21.32 -0.46
CA THR A 12 8.79 22.76 -0.31
C THR A 12 7.57 23.50 -0.81
N SER A 13 6.99 24.34 0.03
CA SER A 13 5.89 25.23 -0.32
C SER A 13 6.27 26.69 -0.09
N LYS A 14 5.80 27.59 -0.97
CA LYS A 14 5.96 29.04 -0.79
C LYS A 14 4.69 29.58 -0.15
N THR A 15 4.79 30.09 1.07
CA THR A 15 3.70 30.73 1.81
C THR A 15 3.94 32.23 1.89
N GLY A 16 2.86 33.05 1.88
CA GLY A 16 2.93 34.50 1.98
C GLY A 16 2.21 35.24 0.84
N LYS A 17 1.76 36.46 1.12
CA LYS A 17 1.12 37.36 0.13
C LYS A 17 2.12 38.46 -0.30
N GLY A 18 2.17 38.76 -1.60
CA GLY A 18 2.98 39.82 -2.18
C GLY A 18 4.48 39.46 -2.23
N PHE A 19 5.35 40.45 -1.93
CA PHE A 19 6.81 40.33 -2.03
C PHE A 19 7.46 39.52 -0.89
N LYS A 20 6.76 39.24 0.22
CA LYS A 20 7.26 38.40 1.32
C LYS A 20 6.77 36.98 1.15
N LYS A 21 7.48 36.19 0.33
CA LYS A 21 7.29 34.73 0.20
C LYS A 21 8.30 34.02 1.10
N GLU A 22 7.81 33.33 2.13
CA GLU A 22 8.63 32.43 2.94
C GLU A 22 8.59 31.02 2.36
N THR A 23 9.73 30.36 2.33
CA THR A 23 9.83 28.97 1.89
C THR A 23 9.72 28.07 3.10
N LEU A 24 8.61 27.31 3.18
CA LEU A 24 8.42 26.30 4.19
C LEU A 24 8.82 24.94 3.62
N THR A 25 9.80 24.28 4.25
CA THR A 25 10.21 22.92 3.91
C THR A 25 9.71 21.96 4.98
N VAL A 26 8.99 20.91 4.57
CA VAL A 26 8.49 19.84 5.45
C VAL A 26 9.15 18.54 5.03
N ASN A 27 9.86 17.90 5.95
CA ASN A 27 10.43 16.57 5.75
C ASN A 27 9.35 15.52 6.08
N ALA A 28 8.70 15.01 5.04
CA ALA A 28 7.64 14.01 5.20
C ALA A 28 8.20 12.60 5.45
N VAL A 29 9.40 12.32 4.97
CA VAL A 29 10.15 11.07 5.19
C VAL A 29 11.62 11.44 5.37
N ASN A 30 12.26 10.88 6.37
CA ASN A 30 13.62 11.22 6.77
C ASN A 30 14.43 9.95 7.06
N ASP A 31 15.36 9.63 6.17
CA ASP A 31 16.35 8.56 6.31
C ASP A 31 15.73 7.17 6.60
N VAL A 32 14.70 6.79 5.86
CA VAL A 32 13.97 5.54 6.06
C VAL A 32 14.68 4.40 5.33
N SER A 33 14.96 3.30 6.06
CA SER A 33 15.58 2.09 5.51
C SER A 33 14.89 0.84 6.07
N PHE A 34 14.49 -0.09 5.19
CA PHE A 34 13.94 -1.41 5.53
C PHE A 34 13.93 -2.34 4.32
N GLU A 35 13.61 -3.62 4.55
CA GLU A 35 13.53 -4.64 3.51
C GLU A 35 12.22 -5.43 3.62
N CYS A 36 11.56 -5.68 2.46
CA CYS A 36 10.40 -6.58 2.40
C CYS A 36 10.76 -7.80 1.55
N LYS A 37 10.56 -9.00 2.10
CA LYS A 37 10.95 -10.28 1.47
C LYS A 37 9.77 -10.94 0.78
N PRO A 38 9.98 -11.71 -0.31
CA PRO A 38 8.95 -12.56 -0.89
C PRO A 38 8.39 -13.55 0.12
N GLY A 39 7.12 -13.90 -0.01
CA GLY A 39 6.43 -14.83 0.89
C GLY A 39 6.25 -14.30 2.32
N ARG A 40 6.42 -12.99 2.53
CA ARG A 40 6.21 -12.32 3.83
C ARG A 40 5.36 -11.07 3.66
N ILE A 41 4.61 -10.77 4.70
CA ILE A 41 3.80 -9.54 4.80
C ILE A 41 4.53 -8.56 5.71
N PHE A 42 4.92 -7.44 5.14
CA PHE A 42 5.55 -6.33 5.86
C PHE A 42 4.52 -5.26 6.20
N SER A 43 4.43 -4.86 7.46
CA SER A 43 3.56 -3.76 7.91
C SER A 43 4.36 -2.47 8.14
N LEU A 44 3.94 -1.38 7.50
CA LEU A 44 4.40 -0.03 7.81
C LEU A 44 3.37 0.66 8.72
N LEU A 45 3.62 0.61 10.03
CA LEU A 45 2.72 1.10 11.06
C LEU A 45 3.09 2.51 11.49
N GLY A 46 2.10 3.35 11.77
CA GLY A 46 2.35 4.71 12.25
C GLY A 46 1.09 5.55 12.30
N PRO A 47 1.08 6.66 13.05
CA PRO A 47 -0.06 7.56 13.11
C PRO A 47 -0.30 8.28 11.77
N ASN A 48 -1.45 8.95 11.66
CA ASN A 48 -1.73 9.78 10.49
C ASN A 48 -0.70 10.91 10.38
N GLY A 49 -0.22 11.15 9.14
CA GLY A 49 0.83 12.13 8.89
C GLY A 49 2.26 11.67 9.21
N ALA A 50 2.48 10.43 9.67
CA ALA A 50 3.81 9.92 10.01
C ALA A 50 4.74 9.70 8.79
N GLY A 51 4.21 9.73 7.54
CA GLY A 51 5.00 9.51 6.33
C GLY A 51 4.70 8.20 5.60
N LYS A 52 3.80 7.33 6.11
CA LYS A 52 3.45 6.02 5.51
C LYS A 52 3.13 6.12 4.01
N THR A 53 2.07 6.83 3.66
CA THR A 53 1.63 7.01 2.26
C THR A 53 2.71 7.61 1.39
N THR A 54 3.50 8.56 1.90
CA THR A 54 4.62 9.16 1.17
C THR A 54 5.69 8.13 0.86
N THR A 55 6.07 7.30 1.84
CA THR A 55 7.02 6.20 1.67
C THR A 55 6.52 5.19 0.64
N LEU A 56 5.27 4.73 0.75
CA LEU A 56 4.69 3.79 -0.20
C LEU A 56 4.60 4.35 -1.62
N ARG A 57 4.28 5.63 -1.79
CA ARG A 57 4.27 6.29 -3.11
C ARG A 57 5.65 6.44 -3.72
N MET A 58 6.70 6.62 -2.91
CA MET A 58 8.08 6.59 -3.42
C MET A 58 8.46 5.19 -3.90
N ILE A 59 8.14 4.14 -3.12
CA ILE A 59 8.40 2.75 -3.50
C ILE A 59 7.65 2.38 -4.79
N ALA A 60 6.43 2.87 -4.97
CA ALA A 60 5.64 2.66 -6.18
C ALA A 60 6.09 3.52 -7.38
N GLY A 61 7.14 4.34 -7.24
CA GLY A 61 7.63 5.22 -8.31
C GLY A 61 6.63 6.30 -8.74
N ILE A 62 5.69 6.68 -7.85
CA ILE A 62 4.69 7.73 -8.11
C ILE A 62 5.27 9.10 -7.80
N ILE A 63 6.09 9.19 -6.74
CA ILE A 63 6.82 10.41 -6.40
C ILE A 63 8.31 10.09 -6.28
N ASN A 64 9.15 11.00 -6.76
CA ASN A 64 10.59 10.84 -6.64
C ASN A 64 11.06 11.19 -5.21
N PRO A 65 11.98 10.40 -4.63
CA PRO A 65 12.65 10.77 -3.40
C PRO A 65 13.49 12.04 -3.57
N THR A 66 13.77 12.74 -2.48
CA THR A 66 14.73 13.84 -2.44
C THR A 66 16.15 13.29 -2.37
N SER A 67 16.36 12.19 -1.63
CA SER A 67 17.60 11.42 -1.56
C SER A 67 17.32 9.97 -1.17
N GLY A 68 18.33 9.11 -1.24
CA GLY A 68 18.19 7.68 -1.05
C GLY A 68 17.61 6.99 -2.29
N ASN A 69 17.39 5.67 -2.21
CA ASN A 69 16.81 4.90 -3.29
C ASN A 69 15.91 3.77 -2.79
N ALA A 70 15.07 3.26 -3.70
CA ALA A 70 14.34 2.02 -3.50
C ALA A 70 14.62 1.08 -4.68
N ILE A 71 14.84 -0.20 -4.35
CA ILE A 71 15.02 -1.28 -5.31
C ILE A 71 13.81 -2.21 -5.17
N VAL A 72 13.11 -2.44 -6.26
CA VAL A 72 11.94 -3.31 -6.32
C VAL A 72 12.21 -4.41 -7.33
N ASP A 73 12.19 -5.65 -6.87
CA ASP A 73 12.46 -6.83 -7.70
C ASP A 73 13.74 -6.66 -8.54
N ASN A 74 14.84 -6.28 -7.88
CA ASN A 74 16.17 -5.99 -8.43
C ASN A 74 16.23 -4.79 -9.41
N LEU A 75 15.18 -3.99 -9.52
CA LEU A 75 15.14 -2.79 -10.35
C LEU A 75 15.18 -1.52 -9.48
N ASP A 76 16.14 -0.64 -9.75
CA ASP A 76 16.21 0.68 -9.14
C ASP A 76 15.07 1.57 -9.70
N ILE A 77 14.20 2.08 -8.83
CA ILE A 77 13.04 2.89 -9.23
C ILE A 77 13.43 4.19 -9.94
N SER A 78 14.61 4.74 -9.64
CA SER A 78 15.07 5.98 -10.24
C SER A 78 15.49 5.80 -11.71
N LYS A 79 15.89 4.58 -12.08
CA LYS A 79 16.40 4.23 -13.41
C LYS A 79 15.40 3.44 -14.25
N ASN A 80 14.54 2.66 -13.60
CA ASN A 80 13.65 1.69 -14.25
C ASN A 80 12.18 1.88 -13.86
N ASN A 81 11.73 3.12 -13.68
CA ASN A 81 10.42 3.44 -13.12
C ASN A 81 9.26 2.73 -13.86
N ASP A 82 9.26 2.72 -15.20
CA ASP A 82 8.19 2.11 -15.98
C ASP A 82 8.15 0.57 -15.85
N GLU A 83 9.33 -0.07 -15.77
CA GLU A 83 9.40 -1.53 -15.55
C GLU A 83 9.00 -1.90 -14.11
N VAL A 84 9.38 -1.09 -13.13
CA VAL A 84 8.96 -1.26 -11.74
C VAL A 84 7.44 -1.17 -11.62
N LYS A 85 6.81 -0.18 -12.24
CA LYS A 85 5.34 -0.02 -12.23
C LYS A 85 4.59 -1.21 -12.81
N LYS A 86 5.15 -1.92 -13.78
CA LYS A 86 4.55 -3.14 -14.34
C LYS A 86 4.55 -4.30 -13.35
N ARG A 87 5.49 -4.32 -12.40
CA ARG A 87 5.65 -5.38 -11.39
C ARG A 87 4.93 -5.09 -10.08
N ILE A 88 4.42 -3.89 -9.91
CA ILE A 88 3.76 -3.44 -8.68
C ILE A 88 2.26 -3.34 -8.87
N GLY A 89 1.50 -3.92 -7.95
CA GLY A 89 0.12 -3.57 -7.68
C GLY A 89 0.07 -2.55 -6.54
N PHE A 90 -0.34 -1.33 -6.82
CA PHE A 90 -0.45 -0.28 -5.81
C PHE A 90 -1.89 0.13 -5.57
N LEU A 91 -2.38 -0.10 -4.36
CA LEU A 91 -3.67 0.35 -3.87
C LEU A 91 -3.48 1.51 -2.89
N THR A 92 -4.16 2.62 -3.15
CA THR A 92 -4.25 3.76 -2.22
C THR A 92 -5.68 4.28 -2.19
N GLY A 93 -6.13 4.78 -1.03
CA GLY A 93 -7.47 5.33 -0.86
C GLY A 93 -7.80 6.53 -1.77
N SER A 94 -6.78 7.19 -2.33
CA SER A 94 -6.95 8.31 -3.26
C SER A 94 -7.05 7.91 -4.75
N THR A 95 -6.92 6.61 -5.08
CA THR A 95 -6.95 6.17 -6.47
C THR A 95 -8.39 6.05 -6.95
N GLY A 96 -8.89 7.09 -7.62
CA GLY A 96 -10.23 7.10 -8.19
C GLY A 96 -10.46 6.00 -9.24
N LEU A 97 -11.66 5.45 -9.23
CA LEU A 97 -12.19 4.64 -10.32
C LEU A 97 -12.96 5.56 -11.31
N TYR A 98 -13.04 5.16 -12.56
CA TYR A 98 -13.88 5.87 -13.55
C TYR A 98 -15.35 5.64 -13.23
N GLU A 99 -16.06 6.66 -12.78
CA GLU A 99 -17.45 6.56 -12.28
C GLU A 99 -18.45 6.05 -13.34
N ARG A 100 -18.16 6.27 -14.63
CA ARG A 100 -19.02 5.84 -15.74
C ARG A 100 -18.87 4.38 -16.11
N LEU A 101 -17.75 3.74 -15.72
CA LEU A 101 -17.49 2.34 -16.00
C LEU A 101 -18.13 1.44 -14.93
N ASN A 102 -18.43 0.21 -15.30
CA ASN A 102 -18.74 -0.88 -14.38
C ASN A 102 -17.49 -1.73 -14.10
N PRO A 103 -17.50 -2.70 -13.18
CA PRO A 103 -16.36 -3.58 -12.89
C PRO A 103 -15.83 -4.33 -14.10
N ASP A 104 -16.70 -4.88 -14.97
CA ASP A 104 -16.25 -5.57 -16.18
C ASP A 104 -15.44 -4.63 -17.08
N GLU A 105 -15.99 -3.47 -17.40
CA GLU A 105 -15.33 -2.46 -18.22
C GLU A 105 -14.05 -1.92 -17.60
N THR A 106 -14.03 -1.77 -16.26
CA THR A 106 -12.85 -1.32 -15.52
C THR A 106 -11.72 -2.33 -15.68
N LEU A 107 -11.97 -3.61 -15.42
CA LEU A 107 -10.92 -4.61 -15.49
C LEU A 107 -10.48 -4.89 -16.94
N ASP A 108 -11.40 -4.85 -17.90
CA ASP A 108 -11.06 -4.96 -19.34
C ASP A 108 -10.16 -3.81 -19.79
N PHE A 109 -10.44 -2.59 -19.34
CA PHE A 109 -9.61 -1.42 -19.62
C PHE A 109 -8.18 -1.62 -19.09
N PHE A 110 -8.03 -2.02 -17.82
CA PHE A 110 -6.71 -2.22 -17.21
C PHE A 110 -6.00 -3.47 -17.79
N GLY A 111 -6.71 -4.57 -18.07
CA GLY A 111 -6.13 -5.74 -18.75
C GLY A 111 -5.48 -5.36 -20.10
N LYS A 112 -6.19 -4.54 -20.91
CA LYS A 112 -5.66 -4.02 -22.17
C LYS A 112 -4.51 -3.02 -21.96
N LEU A 113 -4.60 -2.15 -20.95
CA LEU A 113 -3.53 -1.19 -20.61
C LEU A 113 -2.21 -1.90 -20.27
N TYR A 114 -2.28 -2.99 -19.51
CA TYR A 114 -1.14 -3.85 -19.20
C TYR A 114 -0.74 -4.78 -20.34
N LYS A 115 -1.44 -4.71 -21.50
CA LYS A 115 -1.19 -5.57 -22.69
C LYS A 115 -1.24 -7.06 -22.36
N LEU A 116 -2.14 -7.46 -21.47
CA LEU A 116 -2.32 -8.87 -21.12
C LEU A 116 -3.03 -9.60 -22.27
N PRO A 117 -2.65 -10.86 -22.57
CA PRO A 117 -3.43 -11.73 -23.47
C PRO A 117 -4.88 -11.85 -22.96
N GLU A 118 -5.84 -11.83 -23.87
CA GLU A 118 -7.27 -11.82 -23.52
C GLU A 118 -7.68 -13.03 -22.66
N SER A 119 -7.16 -14.21 -22.95
CA SER A 119 -7.39 -15.40 -22.15
C SER A 119 -6.92 -15.22 -20.70
N LYS A 120 -5.72 -14.64 -20.48
CA LYS A 120 -5.16 -14.44 -19.14
C LYS A 120 -5.96 -13.42 -18.32
N TYR A 121 -6.30 -12.26 -18.89
CA TYR A 121 -7.04 -11.28 -18.09
C TYR A 121 -8.51 -11.69 -17.88
N THR A 122 -9.10 -12.46 -18.78
CA THR A 122 -10.46 -13.00 -18.60
C THR A 122 -10.50 -14.02 -17.45
N GLU A 123 -9.57 -14.95 -17.42
CA GLU A 123 -9.42 -15.91 -16.31
C GLU A 123 -9.16 -15.18 -14.99
N ARG A 124 -8.20 -14.26 -14.98
CA ARG A 124 -7.86 -13.47 -13.77
C ARG A 124 -9.01 -12.61 -13.30
N LYS A 125 -9.76 -12.00 -14.20
CA LYS A 125 -10.97 -11.23 -13.88
C LYS A 125 -12.03 -12.12 -13.21
N ALA A 126 -12.30 -13.30 -13.77
CA ALA A 126 -13.28 -14.22 -13.19
C ALA A 126 -12.88 -14.63 -11.76
N TYR A 127 -11.62 -15.00 -11.55
CA TYR A 127 -11.07 -15.33 -10.24
C TYR A 127 -11.25 -14.17 -9.24
N LEU A 128 -10.85 -12.93 -9.61
CA LEU A 128 -10.95 -11.77 -8.73
C LEU A 128 -12.40 -11.39 -8.42
N PHE A 129 -13.31 -11.55 -9.39
CA PHE A 129 -14.74 -11.30 -9.19
C PHE A 129 -15.37 -12.26 -8.20
N GLU A 130 -15.00 -13.53 -8.28
CA GLU A 130 -15.45 -14.54 -7.32
C GLU A 130 -14.91 -14.28 -5.92
N LYS A 131 -13.59 -14.12 -5.78
CA LYS A 131 -12.91 -13.89 -4.50
C LYS A 131 -13.39 -12.64 -3.76
N LEU A 132 -13.69 -11.57 -4.49
CA LEU A 132 -14.12 -10.30 -3.92
C LEU A 132 -15.65 -10.14 -3.91
N GLY A 133 -16.43 -11.14 -4.38
CA GLY A 133 -17.88 -11.07 -4.47
C GLY A 133 -18.36 -9.92 -5.37
N ILE A 134 -17.66 -9.67 -6.50
CA ILE A 134 -18.01 -8.59 -7.43
C ILE A 134 -19.13 -9.02 -8.39
N ASN A 135 -19.34 -10.34 -8.56
CA ASN A 135 -20.32 -10.88 -9.51
C ASN A 135 -21.73 -10.30 -9.32
N ASP A 136 -22.17 -10.07 -8.07
CA ASP A 136 -23.51 -9.57 -7.75
C ASP A 136 -23.77 -8.14 -8.25
N PHE A 137 -22.69 -7.37 -8.47
CA PHE A 137 -22.80 -5.97 -8.91
C PHE A 137 -21.92 -5.63 -10.12
N ARG A 138 -21.43 -6.63 -10.84
CA ARG A 138 -20.48 -6.48 -11.97
C ARG A 138 -20.96 -5.55 -13.09
N LYS A 139 -22.28 -5.36 -13.23
CA LYS A 139 -22.90 -4.46 -14.23
C LYS A 139 -23.27 -3.09 -13.67
N LYS A 140 -23.13 -2.88 -12.36
CA LYS A 140 -23.46 -1.60 -11.74
C LYS A 140 -22.34 -0.58 -12.03
N ARG A 141 -22.68 0.67 -12.34
CA ARG A 141 -21.68 1.73 -12.56
C ARG A 141 -20.99 2.10 -11.24
N VAL A 142 -19.68 2.35 -11.32
CA VAL A 142 -18.85 2.72 -10.16
C VAL A 142 -19.44 3.92 -9.40
N GLY A 143 -19.95 4.94 -10.09
CA GLY A 143 -20.57 6.10 -9.46
C GLY A 143 -21.78 5.79 -8.56
N GLN A 144 -22.42 4.62 -8.73
CA GLN A 144 -23.58 4.16 -7.96
C GLN A 144 -23.22 3.15 -6.86
N MET A 145 -21.93 2.83 -6.67
CA MET A 145 -21.46 1.84 -5.72
C MET A 145 -21.24 2.42 -4.32
N SER A 146 -21.41 1.58 -3.30
CA SER A 146 -20.96 1.87 -1.94
C SER A 146 -19.43 1.95 -1.87
N THR A 147 -18.90 2.51 -0.78
CA THR A 147 -17.44 2.58 -0.54
C THR A 147 -16.81 1.18 -0.56
N GLY A 148 -17.40 0.19 0.09
CA GLY A 148 -16.92 -1.19 0.08
C GLY A 148 -16.92 -1.82 -1.32
N MET A 149 -17.99 -1.61 -2.11
CA MET A 149 -18.02 -2.06 -3.51
C MET A 149 -16.91 -1.41 -4.35
N LYS A 150 -16.71 -0.10 -4.22
CA LYS A 150 -15.61 0.63 -4.91
C LYS A 150 -14.25 0.09 -4.50
N GLN A 151 -14.05 -0.21 -3.23
CA GLN A 151 -12.79 -0.76 -2.73
C GLN A 151 -12.50 -2.14 -3.33
N LYS A 152 -13.49 -3.04 -3.37
CA LYS A 152 -13.37 -4.35 -4.03
C LYS A 152 -12.95 -4.22 -5.50
N VAL A 153 -13.56 -3.30 -6.25
CA VAL A 153 -13.18 -3.03 -7.65
C VAL A 153 -11.77 -2.44 -7.76
N SER A 154 -11.38 -1.54 -6.84
CA SER A 154 -10.02 -0.97 -6.80
C SER A 154 -8.95 -2.04 -6.55
N ILE A 155 -9.22 -2.99 -5.65
CA ILE A 155 -8.33 -4.13 -5.39
C ILE A 155 -8.26 -5.05 -6.61
N ALA A 156 -9.40 -5.41 -7.21
CA ALA A 156 -9.43 -6.23 -8.42
C ALA A 156 -8.62 -5.59 -9.56
N ARG A 157 -8.78 -4.28 -9.77
CA ARG A 157 -7.99 -3.52 -10.73
C ARG A 157 -6.49 -3.56 -10.42
N THR A 158 -6.10 -3.43 -9.15
CA THR A 158 -4.71 -3.46 -8.70
C THR A 158 -4.06 -4.81 -8.96
N LEU A 159 -4.84 -5.89 -8.95
CA LEU A 159 -4.37 -7.27 -9.06
C LEU A 159 -4.55 -7.91 -10.43
N ILE A 160 -5.19 -7.22 -11.40
CA ILE A 160 -5.55 -7.80 -12.71
C ILE A 160 -4.33 -8.27 -13.51
N HIS A 161 -3.20 -7.58 -13.37
CA HIS A 161 -1.96 -7.89 -14.08
C HIS A 161 -1.05 -8.87 -13.32
N ASP A 162 -1.55 -9.46 -12.23
CA ASP A 162 -0.86 -10.44 -11.38
C ASP A 162 0.54 -10.00 -10.91
N PRO A 163 0.68 -8.84 -10.26
CA PRO A 163 1.97 -8.29 -9.89
C PRO A 163 2.72 -9.15 -8.86
N GLU A 164 4.06 -9.11 -8.92
CA GLU A 164 4.95 -9.78 -7.95
C GLU A 164 5.05 -9.03 -6.62
N VAL A 165 4.81 -7.73 -6.65
CA VAL A 165 4.90 -6.85 -5.49
C VAL A 165 3.57 -6.15 -5.27
N LEU A 166 3.04 -6.26 -4.06
CA LEU A 166 1.77 -5.67 -3.66
C LEU A 166 1.99 -4.61 -2.59
N ILE A 167 1.49 -3.43 -2.85
CA ILE A 167 1.57 -2.28 -1.95
C ILE A 167 0.15 -1.82 -1.64
N PHE A 168 -0.26 -1.93 -0.38
CA PHE A 168 -1.58 -1.55 0.09
C PHE A 168 -1.49 -0.40 1.11
N ASP A 169 -2.03 0.76 0.77
CA ASP A 169 -2.09 1.92 1.66
C ASP A 169 -3.46 1.97 2.34
N GLU A 170 -3.52 1.52 3.59
CA GLU A 170 -4.74 1.41 4.41
C GLU A 170 -5.90 0.68 3.72
N PRO A 171 -5.71 -0.61 3.31
CA PRO A 171 -6.62 -1.30 2.40
C PRO A 171 -8.04 -1.51 2.92
N THR A 172 -8.23 -1.54 4.23
CA THR A 172 -9.48 -1.85 4.93
C THR A 172 -10.12 -0.65 5.61
N SER A 173 -9.46 0.52 5.55
CA SER A 173 -9.93 1.73 6.23
C SER A 173 -11.33 2.14 5.79
N GLY A 174 -12.24 2.34 6.77
CA GLY A 174 -13.62 2.77 6.52
C GLY A 174 -14.55 1.70 5.92
N LEU A 175 -14.14 0.43 5.96
CA LEU A 175 -14.93 -0.70 5.48
C LEU A 175 -15.65 -1.43 6.61
N ASP A 176 -16.76 -2.10 6.25
CA ASP A 176 -17.40 -3.06 7.13
C ASP A 176 -16.54 -4.33 7.32
N VAL A 177 -16.83 -5.07 8.40
CA VAL A 177 -16.03 -6.25 8.82
C VAL A 177 -15.98 -7.33 7.72
N ILE A 178 -17.08 -7.58 7.02
CA ILE A 178 -17.16 -8.63 5.98
C ILE A 178 -16.29 -8.25 4.77
N THR A 179 -16.36 -7.00 4.36
CA THR A 179 -15.52 -6.49 3.26
C THR A 179 -14.05 -6.51 3.66
N ALA A 180 -13.71 -6.08 4.87
CA ALA A 180 -12.34 -6.10 5.39
C ALA A 180 -11.78 -7.53 5.43
N ASP A 181 -12.55 -8.51 5.90
CA ASP A 181 -12.14 -9.92 5.97
C ASP A 181 -11.79 -10.49 4.58
N SER A 182 -12.60 -10.21 3.58
CA SER A 182 -12.33 -10.62 2.19
C SER A 182 -11.01 -10.07 1.66
N ILE A 183 -10.64 -8.83 2.04
CA ILE A 183 -9.38 -8.19 1.64
C ILE A 183 -8.20 -8.83 2.39
N ILE A 184 -8.36 -9.07 3.69
CA ILE A 184 -7.37 -9.74 4.53
C ILE A 184 -7.06 -11.14 3.99
N ALA A 185 -8.09 -11.91 3.62
CA ALA A 185 -7.92 -13.23 3.02
C ALA A 185 -7.09 -13.17 1.72
N LEU A 186 -7.35 -12.18 0.87
CA LEU A 186 -6.63 -11.98 -0.38
C LEU A 186 -5.16 -11.55 -0.16
N ILE A 187 -4.89 -10.75 0.87
CA ILE A 187 -3.52 -10.39 1.29
C ILE A 187 -2.75 -11.64 1.74
N ARG A 188 -3.37 -12.51 2.56
CA ARG A 188 -2.78 -13.78 2.99
C ARG A 188 -2.48 -14.71 1.83
N GLU A 189 -3.45 -14.90 0.93
CA GLU A 189 -3.26 -15.71 -0.28
C GLU A 189 -2.10 -15.20 -1.15
N SER A 190 -1.91 -13.89 -1.22
CA SER A 190 -0.79 -13.30 -1.94
C SER A 190 0.57 -13.69 -1.32
N LYS A 191 0.67 -13.75 0.01
CA LYS A 191 1.84 -14.27 0.72
C LYS A 191 2.07 -15.75 0.41
N GLU A 192 1.02 -16.58 0.46
CA GLU A 192 1.09 -18.01 0.17
C GLU A 192 1.58 -18.28 -1.28
N ASN A 193 1.25 -17.38 -2.21
CA ASN A 193 1.74 -17.38 -3.58
C ASN A 193 3.15 -16.75 -3.72
N ASN A 194 3.91 -16.64 -2.62
CA ASN A 194 5.28 -16.12 -2.57
C ASN A 194 5.46 -14.67 -3.09
N LYS A 195 4.40 -13.87 -3.11
CA LYS A 195 4.49 -12.45 -3.48
C LYS A 195 5.12 -11.63 -2.35
N THR A 196 5.71 -10.50 -2.70
CA THR A 196 6.17 -9.51 -1.71
C THR A 196 5.01 -8.59 -1.39
N VAL A 197 4.59 -8.54 -0.15
CA VAL A 197 3.45 -7.71 0.30
C VAL A 197 3.91 -6.69 1.32
N ILE A 198 3.60 -5.43 1.08
CA ILE A 198 3.71 -4.35 2.07
C ILE A 198 2.34 -3.69 2.24
N PHE A 199 1.91 -3.49 3.48
CA PHE A 199 0.71 -2.71 3.74
C PHE A 199 0.95 -1.68 4.85
N SER A 200 0.28 -0.53 4.73
CA SER A 200 0.18 0.41 5.85
C SER A 200 -1.13 0.20 6.60
N SER A 201 -1.07 0.33 7.91
CA SER A 201 -2.27 0.36 8.74
C SER A 201 -2.04 1.20 10.00
N HIS A 202 -3.13 1.62 10.61
CA HIS A 202 -3.16 2.15 11.98
C HIS A 202 -4.06 1.27 12.88
N ILE A 203 -4.52 0.12 12.37
CA ILE A 203 -5.42 -0.82 13.04
C ILE A 203 -4.60 -2.01 13.55
N MET A 204 -4.44 -2.11 14.88
CA MET A 204 -3.58 -3.11 15.51
C MET A 204 -4.04 -4.55 15.28
N SER A 205 -5.35 -4.80 15.20
CA SER A 205 -5.89 -6.12 14.92
C SER A 205 -5.50 -6.64 13.52
N GLU A 206 -5.40 -5.77 12.52
CA GLU A 206 -4.92 -6.17 11.19
C GLU A 206 -3.43 -6.52 11.20
N VAL A 207 -2.64 -5.73 11.93
CA VAL A 207 -1.20 -5.99 12.09
C VAL A 207 -1.00 -7.33 12.80
N ASP A 208 -1.73 -7.60 13.89
CA ASP A 208 -1.66 -8.87 14.61
C ASP A 208 -2.03 -10.07 13.72
N LEU A 209 -2.98 -9.87 12.84
CA LEU A 209 -3.55 -10.89 11.98
C LEU A 209 -2.70 -11.24 10.75
N LEU A 210 -1.96 -10.25 10.22
CA LEU A 210 -1.31 -10.36 8.92
C LEU A 210 0.23 -10.29 8.97
N CYS A 211 0.80 -9.59 9.95
CA CYS A 211 2.17 -9.12 9.90
C CYS A 211 3.21 -10.21 10.18
N ASP A 212 4.22 -10.32 9.32
CA ASP A 212 5.44 -11.10 9.60
C ASP A 212 6.60 -10.20 10.02
N ASP A 213 6.73 -9.03 9.36
CA ASP A 213 7.77 -8.04 9.63
C ASP A 213 7.12 -6.66 9.81
N LEU A 214 7.65 -5.88 10.73
CA LEU A 214 7.07 -4.61 11.16
C LEU A 214 8.09 -3.48 11.13
N ALA A 215 7.76 -2.36 10.52
CA ALA A 215 8.40 -1.09 10.80
C ALA A 215 7.38 -0.10 11.37
N ILE A 216 7.78 0.62 12.43
CA ILE A 216 7.00 1.72 13.01
C ILE A 216 7.64 3.03 12.57
N ILE A 217 6.86 3.87 11.89
CA ILE A 217 7.28 5.19 11.43
C ILE A 217 6.59 6.29 12.27
N SER A 218 7.38 7.24 12.75
CA SER A 218 6.93 8.42 13.49
C SER A 218 7.63 9.65 12.96
N LYS A 219 6.92 10.75 12.73
CA LYS A 219 7.48 12.03 12.26
C LYS A 219 8.44 11.91 11.07
N GLY A 220 8.16 10.95 10.16
CA GLY A 220 8.97 10.68 8.98
C GLY A 220 10.13 9.72 9.18
N SER A 221 10.44 9.26 10.38
CA SER A 221 11.59 8.38 10.68
C SER A 221 11.13 7.03 11.23
N ILE A 222 11.90 5.97 10.94
CA ILE A 222 11.66 4.64 11.51
C ILE A 222 12.14 4.62 12.97
N ILE A 223 11.27 4.21 13.88
CA ILE A 223 11.57 4.05 15.31
C ILE A 223 11.67 2.59 15.75
N PHE A 224 11.18 1.67 14.91
CA PHE A 224 11.32 0.22 15.09
C PHE A 224 11.30 -0.46 13.72
N ASN A 225 12.14 -1.49 13.53
CA ASN A 225 12.17 -2.30 12.31
C ASN A 225 12.73 -3.69 12.60
N ASP A 226 11.85 -4.69 12.74
CA ASP A 226 12.21 -6.09 12.96
C ASP A 226 11.01 -7.01 12.64
N SER A 227 11.18 -8.32 12.85
CA SER A 227 10.09 -9.28 12.78
C SER A 227 9.01 -8.97 13.81
N PHE A 228 7.75 -9.25 13.46
CA PHE A 228 6.64 -9.06 14.38
C PHE A 228 6.74 -9.97 15.63
N SER A 229 7.37 -11.13 15.50
CA SER A 229 7.65 -12.01 16.62
C SER A 229 8.63 -11.38 17.63
N ASN A 230 9.66 -10.66 17.16
CA ASN A 230 10.59 -9.95 18.03
C ASN A 230 9.90 -8.74 18.67
N PHE A 231 9.09 -7.99 17.90
CA PHE A 231 8.27 -6.93 18.49
C PHE A 231 7.42 -7.41 19.67
N LYS A 232 6.73 -8.56 19.51
CA LYS A 232 5.94 -9.16 20.60
C LYS A 232 6.76 -9.56 21.81
N LYS A 233 7.99 -10.06 21.62
CA LYS A 233 8.90 -10.40 22.75
C LYS A 233 9.41 -9.17 23.50
N GLU A 234 9.60 -8.07 22.82
CA GLU A 234 10.09 -6.81 23.41
C GLU A 234 8.98 -5.98 24.05
N MET A 235 7.71 -6.31 23.82
CA MET A 235 6.57 -5.60 24.40
C MET A 235 6.67 -5.52 25.92
N LYS A 236 6.42 -4.32 26.45
CA LYS A 236 6.32 -4.04 27.89
C LYS A 236 4.87 -3.81 28.32
N ALA A 237 3.99 -3.49 27.35
CA ALA A 237 2.57 -3.26 27.61
C ALA A 237 1.75 -4.56 27.43
N ASP A 238 0.57 -4.60 28.06
CA ASP A 238 -0.33 -5.77 28.04
C ASP A 238 -0.95 -6.07 26.68
N ASN A 239 -0.95 -5.09 25.76
CA ASN A 239 -1.50 -5.26 24.43
C ASN A 239 -0.77 -4.41 23.38
N LEU A 240 -0.93 -4.81 22.10
CA LEU A 240 -0.27 -4.19 20.95
C LEU A 240 -0.58 -2.69 20.81
N THR A 241 -1.81 -2.29 21.07
CA THR A 241 -2.24 -0.88 20.95
C THR A 241 -1.50 0.00 21.95
N GLN A 242 -1.42 -0.45 23.21
CA GLN A 242 -0.73 0.31 24.24
C GLN A 242 0.78 0.37 23.99
N GLU A 243 1.39 -0.76 23.57
CA GLU A 243 2.81 -0.80 23.20
C GLU A 243 3.12 0.18 22.06
N PHE A 244 2.30 0.18 21.01
CA PHE A 244 2.45 1.13 19.90
C PHE A 244 2.35 2.59 20.38
N ILE A 245 1.34 2.92 21.22
CA ILE A 245 1.17 4.27 21.77
C ILE A 245 2.40 4.69 22.59
N ASN A 246 2.92 3.79 23.41
CA ASN A 246 4.10 4.07 24.24
C ASN A 246 5.32 4.38 23.37
N ARG A 247 5.62 3.55 22.36
CA ARG A 247 6.75 3.77 21.42
C ARG A 247 6.62 5.08 20.63
N ILE A 248 5.40 5.45 20.23
CA ILE A 248 5.17 6.73 19.53
C ILE A 248 5.38 7.94 20.45
N LYS A 249 5.06 7.83 21.76
CA LYS A 249 5.26 8.93 22.72
C LYS A 249 6.71 9.11 23.14
N GLU A 250 7.48 8.03 23.12
CA GLU A 250 8.93 8.04 23.45
C GLU A 250 9.78 8.57 22.29
N ALA A 251 9.26 8.60 21.04
CA ALA A 251 9.91 9.08 19.81
C ALA A 251 9.59 10.55 19.49
#